data_b2585c0a1d150650928606ad349a9d80
#
_entry.id   b2585c0a1d150650928606ad349a9d80
#
_cell.length_a   1.000
_cell.length_b   1.000
_cell.length_c   1.000
_cell.angle_alpha   90.00
_cell.angle_beta   90.00
_cell.angle_gamma   90.00
#
_symmetry.space_group_name_H-M   'P 1'
#
loop_
_entity.id
_entity.type
_entity.pdbx_description
1 polymer ?
#
loop_
_entity_poly.entity_id
_entity_poly.type
_entity_poly.pdbx_seq_one_letter_code
_entity_poly.pdbx_strand_id
1 'polypeptide(L)'
;MCIALVLLSCFFSNTALASRQPSARTEQPPFVEALVVRVIDGDTVWVKPINQKSDKPYWRVRLHGIDAPESCQAHGAESTQALRELLMQHVVRVTWMERDTYGRWLARLHDVNRTEIADVGAWMVANGHAWSYQFKGDPGPYAREEQRAIAGKQGLFAVPQAMRPYQFRRKNGPCSRR
;
A
#
# COMPACT_ATOMS: atom_id res chain seq x y z
N MET A 1 55.61 72.75 -5.40
CA MET A 1 54.63 72.19 -4.51
C MET A 1 53.77 71.17 -5.34
N CYS A 2 54.14 69.88 -5.28
CA CYS A 2 53.41 68.83 -6.00
C CYS A 2 52.53 68.11 -4.98
N ILE A 3 51.25 68.13 -5.23
CA ILE A 3 50.27 67.36 -4.41
C ILE A 3 50.00 66.05 -5.16
N ALA A 4 50.45 64.97 -4.58
CA ALA A 4 50.20 63.61 -5.10
C ALA A 4 48.82 63.16 -4.61
N LEU A 5 47.92 62.87 -5.56
CA LEU A 5 46.59 62.31 -5.33
C LEU A 5 46.72 60.79 -5.26
N VAL A 6 46.51 60.19 -4.09
CA VAL A 6 46.52 58.73 -3.91
C VAL A 6 45.06 58.24 -4.14
N LEU A 7 44.83 57.55 -5.22
CA LEU A 7 43.56 56.84 -5.50
C LEU A 7 43.55 55.51 -4.78
N LEU A 8 42.71 55.40 -3.74
CA LEU A 8 42.44 54.18 -3.00
C LEU A 8 41.35 53.37 -3.73
N SER A 9 41.73 52.34 -4.47
CA SER A 9 40.82 51.39 -5.14
C SER A 9 40.32 50.33 -4.13
N CYS A 10 39.07 50.47 -3.70
CA CYS A 10 38.39 49.45 -2.91
C CYS A 10 37.97 48.29 -3.79
N PHE A 11 38.65 47.14 -3.68
CA PHE A 11 38.24 45.88 -4.22
C PHE A 11 37.10 45.31 -3.35
N PHE A 12 35.88 45.37 -3.82
CA PHE A 12 34.75 44.63 -3.25
C PHE A 12 34.84 43.17 -3.72
N SER A 13 35.31 42.28 -2.85
CA SER A 13 35.24 40.85 -3.07
C SER A 13 33.81 40.38 -2.87
N ASN A 14 33.10 40.11 -3.97
CA ASN A 14 31.78 39.45 -3.94
C ASN A 14 32.00 37.95 -3.61
N THR A 15 31.89 37.58 -2.36
CA THR A 15 31.75 36.17 -1.97
C THR A 15 30.31 35.75 -2.21
N ALA A 16 30.08 35.10 -3.37
CA ALA A 16 28.81 34.42 -3.65
C ALA A 16 28.62 33.25 -2.66
N LEU A 17 27.76 33.42 -1.67
CA LEU A 17 27.25 32.30 -0.88
C LEU A 17 26.41 31.41 -1.81
N ALA A 18 26.99 30.31 -2.27
CA ALA A 18 26.27 29.24 -2.93
C ALA A 18 25.30 28.62 -1.90
N SER A 19 24.05 29.01 -1.93
CA SER A 19 22.98 28.35 -1.18
C SER A 19 22.83 26.92 -1.70
N ARG A 20 23.41 25.95 -0.98
CA ARG A 20 23.10 24.54 -1.17
C ARG A 20 21.61 24.35 -0.82
N GLN A 21 20.77 24.30 -1.83
CA GLN A 21 19.42 23.76 -1.66
C GLN A 21 19.57 22.29 -1.24
N PRO A 22 18.99 21.89 -0.11
CA PRO A 22 18.90 20.47 0.20
C PRO A 22 18.00 19.85 -0.87
N SER A 23 18.55 18.99 -1.72
CA SER A 23 17.77 18.13 -2.58
C SER A 23 16.87 17.29 -1.67
N ALA A 24 15.58 17.54 -1.67
CA ALA A 24 14.61 16.70 -1.02
C ALA A 24 14.69 15.32 -1.71
N ARG A 25 15.55 14.47 -1.18
CA ARG A 25 15.53 13.05 -1.46
C ARG A 25 14.19 12.58 -0.93
N THR A 26 13.23 12.36 -1.81
CA THR A 26 12.02 11.62 -1.49
C THR A 26 12.50 10.21 -1.14
N GLU A 27 12.79 9.98 0.14
CA GLU A 27 13.10 8.63 0.63
C GLU A 27 11.85 7.79 0.39
N GLN A 28 11.90 6.96 -0.64
CA GLN A 28 10.88 5.94 -0.83
C GLN A 28 10.87 5.09 0.44
N PRO A 29 9.69 4.80 1.01
CA PRO A 29 9.64 3.97 2.20
C PRO A 29 10.39 2.66 1.95
N PRO A 30 11.12 2.14 2.94
CA PRO A 30 11.91 0.93 2.78
C PRO A 30 11.00 -0.21 2.30
N PHE A 31 11.41 -0.88 1.25
CA PHE A 31 10.69 -2.04 0.72
C PHE A 31 11.56 -3.29 0.79
N VAL A 32 10.90 -4.43 0.75
CA VAL A 32 11.52 -5.76 0.69
C VAL A 32 10.87 -6.54 -0.43
N GLU A 33 11.67 -7.23 -1.24
CA GLU A 33 11.15 -8.21 -2.17
C GLU A 33 10.88 -9.52 -1.46
N ALA A 34 9.71 -10.11 -1.72
CA ALA A 34 9.28 -11.33 -1.08
C ALA A 34 8.42 -12.19 -2.01
N LEU A 35 8.56 -13.51 -1.90
CA LEU A 35 7.72 -14.46 -2.61
C LEU A 35 6.42 -14.68 -1.84
N VAL A 36 5.26 -14.56 -2.50
CA VAL A 36 3.98 -14.92 -1.91
C VAL A 36 3.85 -16.44 -1.89
N VAL A 37 3.81 -17.01 -0.68
CA VAL A 37 3.78 -18.47 -0.48
C VAL A 37 2.41 -18.99 -0.08
N ARG A 38 1.53 -18.12 0.42
CA ARG A 38 0.15 -18.50 0.78
C ARG A 38 -0.76 -17.27 0.79
N VAL A 39 -1.96 -17.43 0.28
CA VAL A 39 -3.06 -16.47 0.45
C VAL A 39 -4.01 -17.03 1.51
N ILE A 40 -4.33 -16.21 2.52
CA ILE A 40 -5.19 -16.59 3.66
C ILE A 40 -6.64 -16.24 3.36
N ASP A 41 -6.86 -14.98 2.96
CA ASP A 41 -8.14 -14.40 2.61
C ASP A 41 -7.92 -13.29 1.57
N GLY A 42 -8.95 -12.50 1.27
CA GLY A 42 -8.89 -11.47 0.22
C GLY A 42 -8.02 -10.26 0.53
N ASP A 43 -7.43 -10.17 1.72
CA ASP A 43 -6.54 -9.06 2.08
C ASP A 43 -5.30 -9.49 2.90
N THR A 44 -5.07 -10.79 3.09
CA THR A 44 -3.99 -11.29 3.94
C THR A 44 -3.20 -12.40 3.25
N VAL A 45 -1.89 -12.23 3.21
CA VAL A 45 -0.96 -13.20 2.60
C VAL A 45 0.18 -13.57 3.56
N TRP A 46 0.81 -14.72 3.32
CA TRP A 46 2.13 -15.05 3.83
C TRP A 46 3.16 -14.85 2.73
N VAL A 47 4.24 -14.15 3.09
CA VAL A 47 5.36 -13.90 2.17
C VAL A 47 6.66 -14.43 2.77
N LYS A 48 7.54 -14.92 1.91
CA LYS A 48 8.92 -15.31 2.23
C LYS A 48 9.85 -14.23 1.69
N PRO A 49 10.57 -13.47 2.55
CA PRO A 49 11.54 -12.47 2.11
C PRO A 49 12.62 -13.09 1.23
N ILE A 50 13.01 -12.36 0.19
CA ILE A 50 14.12 -12.71 -0.68
C ILE A 50 15.34 -11.89 -0.25
N ASN A 51 16.51 -12.54 -0.17
CA ASN A 51 17.79 -11.88 0.15
C ASN A 51 17.85 -11.15 1.50
N GLN A 52 16.97 -11.50 2.43
CA GLN A 52 17.05 -11.02 3.82
C GLN A 52 17.29 -12.15 4.81
N LYS A 53 18.25 -11.94 5.71
CA LYS A 53 18.37 -12.75 6.92
C LYS A 53 17.28 -12.29 7.89
N SER A 54 16.29 -13.13 8.15
CA SER A 54 15.21 -12.87 9.10
C SER A 54 15.11 -14.05 10.05
N ASP A 55 14.93 -13.78 11.34
CA ASP A 55 14.66 -14.79 12.37
C ASP A 55 13.34 -15.52 12.12
N LYS A 56 12.44 -14.91 11.35
CA LYS A 56 11.18 -15.51 10.94
C LYS A 56 11.21 -15.78 9.42
N PRO A 57 11.09 -17.05 9.01
CA PRO A 57 11.17 -17.42 7.59
C PRO A 57 10.00 -16.90 6.76
N TYR A 58 8.87 -16.56 7.42
CA TYR A 58 7.67 -16.06 6.78
C TYR A 58 7.07 -14.88 7.53
N TRP A 59 6.50 -13.93 6.79
CA TRP A 59 5.79 -12.78 7.35
C TRP A 59 4.33 -12.80 6.95
N ARG A 60 3.46 -12.57 7.93
CA ARG A 60 2.05 -12.36 7.67
C ARG A 60 1.83 -10.88 7.36
N VAL A 61 1.34 -10.60 6.15
CA VAL A 61 1.10 -9.27 5.64
C VAL A 61 -0.39 -9.11 5.37
N ARG A 62 -0.98 -8.05 5.94
CA ARG A 62 -2.29 -7.56 5.57
C ARG A 62 -2.13 -6.41 4.58
N LEU A 63 -2.87 -6.43 3.50
CA LEU A 63 -2.87 -5.37 2.51
C LEU A 63 -3.42 -4.08 3.15
N HIS A 64 -2.61 -3.03 3.09
CA HIS A 64 -2.99 -1.72 3.63
C HIS A 64 -4.08 -1.07 2.77
N GLY A 65 -5.02 -0.41 3.44
CA GLY A 65 -6.03 0.43 2.80
C GLY A 65 -7.22 -0.29 2.18
N ILE A 66 -7.30 -1.61 2.31
CA ILE A 66 -8.46 -2.38 1.87
C ILE A 66 -9.11 -3.19 3.00
N ASP A 67 -10.38 -3.55 2.82
CA ASP A 67 -11.13 -4.46 3.69
C ASP A 67 -11.89 -5.46 2.81
N ALA A 68 -11.37 -6.69 2.72
CA ALA A 68 -11.97 -7.74 1.91
C ALA A 68 -13.10 -8.44 2.66
N PRO A 69 -14.07 -9.05 1.96
CA PRO A 69 -15.11 -9.88 2.59
C PRO A 69 -14.49 -10.97 3.46
N GLU A 70 -15.09 -11.23 4.61
CA GLU A 70 -14.70 -12.36 5.46
C GLU A 70 -14.87 -13.69 4.70
N SER A 71 -14.09 -14.69 5.05
CA SER A 71 -14.09 -15.99 4.35
C SER A 71 -15.44 -16.70 4.30
N CYS A 72 -16.33 -16.43 5.27
CA CYS A 72 -17.71 -16.95 5.32
C CYS A 72 -18.76 -15.94 4.89
N GLN A 73 -18.36 -14.75 4.46
CA GLN A 73 -19.22 -13.72 3.92
C GLN A 73 -19.45 -13.97 2.42
N ALA A 74 -20.59 -13.51 1.91
CA ALA A 74 -20.82 -13.47 0.46
C ALA A 74 -19.64 -12.79 -0.26
N HIS A 75 -19.16 -13.36 -1.35
CA HIS A 75 -18.00 -12.94 -2.12
C HIS A 75 -16.63 -13.11 -1.41
N GLY A 76 -16.58 -13.76 -0.23
CA GLY A 76 -15.32 -13.99 0.49
C GLY A 76 -14.41 -15.01 -0.20
N ALA A 77 -15.01 -16.09 -0.74
CA ALA A 77 -14.28 -17.10 -1.48
C ALA A 77 -13.72 -16.55 -2.79
N GLU A 78 -14.51 -15.78 -3.52
CA GLU A 78 -14.14 -15.13 -4.79
C GLU A 78 -13.04 -14.10 -4.58
N SER A 79 -13.14 -13.28 -3.52
CA SER A 79 -12.09 -12.33 -3.15
C SER A 79 -10.75 -13.04 -2.84
N THR A 80 -10.81 -14.11 -2.05
CA THR A 80 -9.63 -14.92 -1.73
C THR A 80 -9.03 -15.56 -2.98
N GLN A 81 -9.87 -16.06 -3.87
CA GLN A 81 -9.44 -16.69 -5.13
C GLN A 81 -8.80 -15.67 -6.06
N ALA A 82 -9.40 -14.47 -6.20
CA ALA A 82 -8.85 -13.38 -7.00
C ALA A 82 -7.45 -12.98 -6.53
N LEU A 83 -7.24 -12.80 -5.22
CA LEU A 83 -5.91 -12.50 -4.68
C LEU A 83 -4.92 -13.66 -4.88
N ARG A 84 -5.39 -14.91 -4.82
CA ARG A 84 -4.56 -16.10 -5.07
C ARG A 84 -4.11 -16.18 -6.53
N GLU A 85 -5.01 -15.97 -7.47
CA GLU A 85 -4.68 -15.94 -8.91
C GLU A 85 -3.75 -14.77 -9.26
N LEU A 86 -3.91 -13.67 -8.54
CA LEU A 86 -3.08 -12.51 -8.73
C LEU A 86 -1.65 -12.70 -8.21
N LEU A 87 -1.45 -13.29 -7.03
CA LEU A 87 -0.18 -13.21 -6.32
C LEU A 87 0.48 -14.55 -5.97
N MET A 88 -0.23 -15.68 -6.03
CA MET A 88 0.36 -16.95 -5.58
C MET A 88 1.61 -17.32 -6.39
N GLN A 89 2.73 -17.56 -5.70
CA GLN A 89 4.06 -17.80 -6.28
C GLN A 89 4.65 -16.61 -7.07
N HIS A 90 4.11 -15.39 -6.88
CA HIS A 90 4.69 -14.18 -7.44
C HIS A 90 5.65 -13.50 -6.45
N VAL A 91 6.67 -12.87 -7.00
CA VAL A 91 7.54 -11.97 -6.23
C VAL A 91 6.88 -10.60 -6.17
N VAL A 92 6.72 -10.10 -4.95
CA VAL A 92 6.13 -8.80 -4.70
C VAL A 92 7.12 -7.89 -3.97
N ARG A 93 7.04 -6.61 -4.25
CA ARG A 93 7.64 -5.57 -3.44
C ARG A 93 6.69 -5.23 -2.31
N VAL A 94 7.14 -5.46 -1.08
CA VAL A 94 6.41 -5.16 0.15
C VAL A 94 6.89 -3.82 0.68
N THR A 95 6.04 -2.81 0.62
CA THR A 95 6.31 -1.48 1.21
C THR A 95 5.58 -1.39 2.54
N TRP A 96 6.36 -1.33 3.62
CA TRP A 96 5.84 -1.29 4.99
C TRP A 96 5.17 0.04 5.27
N MET A 97 4.01 -0.02 5.93
CA MET A 97 3.29 1.17 6.42
C MET A 97 3.34 1.23 7.95
N GLU A 98 2.77 0.23 8.61
CA GLU A 98 2.68 0.15 10.08
C GLU A 98 2.42 -1.28 10.55
N ARG A 99 2.33 -1.48 11.88
CA ARG A 99 1.78 -2.71 12.46
C ARG A 99 0.39 -2.46 13.00
N ASP A 100 -0.52 -3.40 12.76
CA ASP A 100 -1.85 -3.36 13.35
C ASP A 100 -1.83 -3.84 14.82
N THR A 101 -2.97 -3.67 15.51
CA THR A 101 -3.16 -4.09 16.91
C THR A 101 -3.00 -5.60 17.14
N TYR A 102 -3.06 -6.40 16.07
CA TYR A 102 -2.83 -7.86 16.10
C TYR A 102 -1.39 -8.24 15.76
N GLY A 103 -0.49 -7.26 15.63
CA GLY A 103 0.91 -7.45 15.30
C GLY A 103 1.19 -7.88 13.85
N ARG A 104 0.19 -7.80 12.94
CA ARG A 104 0.40 -8.04 11.51
C ARG A 104 1.06 -6.83 10.88
N TRP A 105 1.86 -7.05 9.85
CA TRP A 105 2.34 -5.97 9.03
C TRP A 105 1.22 -5.48 8.10
N LEU A 106 0.92 -4.19 8.18
CA LEU A 106 0.15 -3.48 7.17
C LEU A 106 1.11 -2.99 6.10
N ALA A 107 0.94 -3.44 4.88
CA ALA A 107 1.84 -3.08 3.79
C ALA A 107 1.10 -2.94 2.46
N ARG A 108 1.67 -2.13 1.56
CA ARG A 108 1.30 -2.15 0.15
C ARG A 108 2.13 -3.20 -0.57
N LEU A 109 1.48 -3.91 -1.48
CA LEU A 109 2.13 -4.90 -2.34
C LEU A 109 2.08 -4.43 -3.78
N HIS A 110 3.22 -4.59 -4.47
CA HIS A 110 3.36 -4.33 -5.90
C HIS A 110 3.91 -5.59 -6.54
N ASP A 111 3.30 -6.10 -7.60
CA ASP A 111 3.87 -7.22 -8.35
C ASP A 111 5.10 -6.74 -9.12
N VAL A 112 6.23 -7.40 -8.92
CA VAL A 112 7.52 -6.99 -9.52
C VAL A 112 7.52 -7.22 -11.04
N ASN A 113 6.79 -8.24 -11.50
CA ASN A 113 6.79 -8.68 -12.89
C ASN A 113 5.61 -8.13 -13.71
N ARG A 114 4.58 -7.59 -13.03
CA ARG A 114 3.38 -7.04 -13.67
C ARG A 114 3.26 -5.55 -13.35
N THR A 115 3.94 -4.74 -14.14
CA THR A 115 3.99 -3.28 -13.95
C THR A 115 2.62 -2.61 -14.16
N GLU A 116 1.71 -3.25 -14.89
CA GLU A 116 0.32 -2.82 -15.05
C GLU A 116 -0.49 -2.92 -13.75
N ILE A 117 -0.03 -3.75 -12.78
CA ILE A 117 -0.62 -3.86 -11.45
C ILE A 117 0.29 -3.13 -10.45
N ALA A 118 0.32 -1.81 -10.57
CA ALA A 118 1.18 -0.97 -9.75
C ALA A 118 0.86 -1.04 -8.25
N ASP A 119 -0.39 -1.38 -7.86
CA ASP A 119 -0.83 -1.53 -6.48
C ASP A 119 -1.90 -2.61 -6.40
N VAL A 120 -1.59 -3.68 -5.68
CA VAL A 120 -2.48 -4.84 -5.50
C VAL A 120 -3.78 -4.46 -4.78
N GLY A 121 -3.71 -3.56 -3.79
CA GLY A 121 -4.89 -3.06 -3.07
C GLY A 121 -5.84 -2.31 -4.01
N ALA A 122 -5.28 -1.42 -4.83
CA ALA A 122 -6.04 -0.69 -5.84
C ALA A 122 -6.72 -1.64 -6.84
N TRP A 123 -6.00 -2.66 -7.30
CA TRP A 123 -6.55 -3.68 -8.22
C TRP A 123 -7.71 -4.46 -7.59
N MET A 124 -7.55 -4.91 -6.34
CA MET A 124 -8.60 -5.65 -5.62
C MET A 124 -9.88 -4.80 -5.48
N VAL A 125 -9.75 -3.52 -5.16
CA VAL A 125 -10.91 -2.61 -5.03
C VAL A 125 -11.53 -2.31 -6.39
N ALA A 126 -10.72 -2.00 -7.41
CA ALA A 126 -11.21 -1.66 -8.76
C ALA A 126 -11.98 -2.80 -9.43
N ASN A 127 -11.63 -4.06 -9.12
CA ASN A 127 -12.31 -5.25 -9.64
C ASN A 127 -13.42 -5.78 -8.71
N GLY A 128 -13.75 -5.03 -7.65
CA GLY A 128 -14.84 -5.38 -6.75
C GLY A 128 -14.56 -6.61 -5.88
N HIS A 129 -13.32 -6.85 -5.50
CA HIS A 129 -12.93 -7.93 -4.58
C HIS A 129 -12.73 -7.44 -3.14
N ALA A 130 -12.63 -6.12 -2.93
CA ALA A 130 -12.52 -5.50 -1.62
C ALA A 130 -13.15 -4.11 -1.62
N TRP A 131 -13.42 -3.57 -0.43
CA TRP A 131 -13.72 -2.15 -0.21
C TRP A 131 -12.45 -1.36 0.05
N SER A 132 -12.45 -0.05 -0.27
CA SER A 132 -11.52 0.89 0.33
C SER A 132 -11.76 0.93 1.84
N TYR A 133 -10.70 0.77 2.65
CA TYR A 133 -10.83 0.79 4.11
C TYR A 133 -11.16 2.20 4.59
N GLN A 134 -12.33 2.34 5.21
CA GLN A 134 -12.84 3.61 5.73
C GLN A 134 -12.62 3.69 7.23
N PHE A 135 -12.16 4.86 7.69
CA PHE A 135 -11.95 5.11 9.10
C PHE A 135 -12.31 6.54 9.49
N LYS A 136 -13.19 6.74 10.49
CA LYS A 136 -13.59 8.03 11.06
C LYS A 136 -13.96 9.10 10.01
N GLY A 137 -14.68 8.70 8.96
CA GLY A 137 -15.09 9.61 7.89
C GLY A 137 -14.09 9.75 6.73
N ASP A 138 -12.90 9.22 6.85
CA ASP A 138 -11.96 9.09 5.74
C ASP A 138 -12.45 7.94 4.81
N PRO A 139 -12.68 8.21 3.51
CA PRO A 139 -13.14 7.20 2.56
C PRO A 139 -12.07 6.16 2.19
N GLY A 140 -10.84 6.36 2.65
CA GLY A 140 -9.70 5.49 2.40
C GLY A 140 -8.97 5.76 1.08
N PRO A 141 -7.79 5.14 0.91
CA PRO A 141 -6.88 5.48 -0.19
C PRO A 141 -7.38 5.06 -1.57
N TYR A 142 -8.36 4.15 -1.65
CA TYR A 142 -8.88 3.59 -2.90
C TYR A 142 -10.35 3.97 -3.16
N ALA A 143 -10.81 5.10 -2.60
CA ALA A 143 -12.20 5.57 -2.73
C ALA A 143 -12.63 5.77 -4.19
N ARG A 144 -11.71 6.21 -5.06
CA ARG A 144 -11.99 6.39 -6.51
C ARG A 144 -12.17 5.06 -7.22
N GLU A 145 -11.36 4.07 -6.88
CA GLU A 145 -11.43 2.69 -7.37
C GLU A 145 -12.76 2.05 -6.94
N GLU A 146 -13.14 2.22 -5.68
CA GLU A 146 -14.42 1.76 -5.14
C GLU A 146 -15.61 2.38 -5.88
N GLN A 147 -15.61 3.69 -6.07
CA GLN A 147 -16.69 4.37 -6.82
C GLN A 147 -16.83 3.85 -8.26
N ARG A 148 -15.70 3.62 -8.94
CA ARG A 148 -15.70 3.05 -10.31
C ARG A 148 -16.21 1.61 -10.31
N ALA A 149 -15.80 0.79 -9.35
CA ALA A 149 -16.26 -0.59 -9.20
C ALA A 149 -17.77 -0.67 -8.90
N ILE A 150 -18.29 0.23 -8.05
CA ILE A 150 -19.73 0.35 -7.76
C ILE A 150 -20.48 0.75 -9.03
N ALA A 151 -20.04 1.78 -9.74
CA ALA A 151 -20.70 2.24 -10.98
C ALA A 151 -20.70 1.15 -12.07
N GLY A 152 -19.62 0.39 -12.17
CA GLY A 152 -19.47 -0.74 -13.09
C GLY A 152 -20.09 -2.05 -12.60
N LYS A 153 -20.69 -2.09 -11.40
CA LYS A 153 -21.23 -3.31 -10.77
C LYS A 153 -20.23 -4.47 -10.75
N GLN A 154 -18.96 -4.17 -10.45
CA GLN A 154 -17.89 -5.16 -10.45
C GLN A 154 -17.94 -6.04 -9.21
N GLY A 155 -17.71 -7.36 -9.38
CA GLY A 155 -17.56 -8.31 -8.30
C GLY A 155 -18.64 -8.22 -7.22
N LEU A 156 -18.25 -7.98 -5.97
CA LEU A 156 -19.16 -7.84 -4.83
C LEU A 156 -20.21 -6.71 -5.00
N PHE A 157 -19.91 -5.68 -5.81
CA PHE A 157 -20.84 -4.57 -6.08
C PHE A 157 -21.90 -4.89 -7.13
N ALA A 158 -21.87 -6.06 -7.77
CA ALA A 158 -22.97 -6.56 -8.58
C ALA A 158 -24.22 -6.90 -7.74
N VAL A 159 -24.00 -7.18 -6.43
CA VAL A 159 -25.10 -7.47 -5.50
C VAL A 159 -25.56 -6.17 -4.83
N PRO A 160 -26.85 -5.82 -4.90
CA PRO A 160 -27.38 -4.66 -4.20
C PRO A 160 -27.09 -4.74 -2.70
N GLN A 161 -26.64 -3.62 -2.11
CA GLN A 161 -26.39 -3.50 -0.68
C GLN A 161 -25.33 -4.49 -0.14
N ALA A 162 -24.27 -4.74 -0.90
CA ALA A 162 -23.16 -5.54 -0.43
C ALA A 162 -22.66 -5.04 0.94
N MET A 163 -22.68 -5.94 1.94
CA MET A 163 -22.35 -5.59 3.33
C MET A 163 -20.84 -5.44 3.53
N ARG A 164 -20.39 -4.35 4.14
CA ARG A 164 -18.99 -4.17 4.50
C ARG A 164 -18.54 -5.19 5.56
N PRO A 165 -17.27 -5.65 5.55
CA PRO A 165 -16.80 -6.68 6.47
C PRO A 165 -16.97 -6.33 7.95
N TYR A 166 -16.78 -5.06 8.36
CA TYR A 166 -16.98 -4.65 9.74
C TYR A 166 -18.45 -4.77 10.18
N GLN A 167 -19.40 -4.50 9.27
CA GLN A 167 -20.85 -4.69 9.54
C GLN A 167 -21.18 -6.18 9.65
N PHE A 168 -20.58 -6.99 8.77
CA PHE A 168 -20.72 -8.43 8.80
C PHE A 168 -20.23 -9.01 10.14
N ARG A 169 -19.02 -8.63 10.59
CA ARG A 169 -18.45 -9.07 11.88
C ARG A 169 -19.33 -8.66 13.06
N ARG A 170 -19.91 -7.46 13.05
CA ARG A 170 -20.82 -7.00 14.12
C ARG A 170 -22.11 -7.81 14.18
N LYS A 171 -22.62 -8.24 13.02
CA LYS A 171 -23.89 -8.97 12.92
C LYS A 171 -23.74 -10.47 13.16
N ASN A 172 -22.67 -11.08 12.66
CA ASN A 172 -22.50 -12.54 12.56
C ASN A 172 -21.35 -13.08 13.41
N GLY A 173 -20.52 -12.20 14.01
CA GLY A 173 -19.28 -12.59 14.62
C GLY A 173 -18.17 -12.93 13.60
N PRO A 174 -16.98 -13.37 14.07
CA PRO A 174 -15.91 -13.83 13.21
C PRO A 174 -16.25 -15.17 12.56
N CYS A 175 -15.74 -15.39 11.33
CA CYS A 175 -15.86 -16.70 10.70
C CYS A 175 -15.18 -17.79 11.53
N SER A 176 -15.82 -18.95 11.68
CA SER A 176 -15.21 -20.12 12.28
C SER A 176 -13.97 -20.51 11.48
N ARG A 177 -12.83 -20.72 12.17
CA ARG A 177 -11.64 -21.28 11.50
C ARG A 177 -11.95 -22.72 11.12
N ARG A 178 -11.94 -22.98 9.82
CA ARG A 178 -11.93 -24.36 9.32
C ARG A 178 -10.52 -24.93 9.31
#